data_9639e0f8922fda8ec4a72bbc70cbd910
#
_entry.id   9639e0f8922fda8ec4a72bbc70cbd910
#
_cell.length_a   1.000
_cell.length_b   1.000
_cell.length_c   1.000
_cell.angle_alpha   90.00
_cell.angle_beta   90.00
_cell.angle_gamma   90.00
#
_symmetry.space_group_name_H-M   'P 1'
#
loop_
_entity.id
_entity.type
_entity.pdbx_description
1 polymer ?
#
loop_
_entity_poly.entity_id
_entity_poly.type
_entity_poly.pdbx_seq_one_letter_code
_entity_poly.pdbx_strand_id
1 'polypeptide(L)'
;MGSKASPGKFDCWHNAEPDEPLFVLLARDRHAPTLVWLWAVLRELDEEDTAKVKEARECAVAMIDWAVKHGRKVVGLGHSVLAGVLELIRGANQAVKEAGNEMTTVEQVREFLAHCEFEKGPV
;
A
#
# COMPACT_ATOMS: atom_id res chain seq x y z
N MET A 1 -7.87 -10.06 -5.35
CA MET A 1 -7.50 -8.81 -6.06
C MET A 1 -7.78 -8.96 -7.55
N GLY A 2 -9.01 -8.83 -7.90
CA GLY A 2 -9.47 -9.00 -9.28
C GLY A 2 -10.42 -7.88 -9.68
N SER A 3 -11.44 -8.23 -10.45
CA SER A 3 -12.50 -7.31 -10.87
C SER A 3 -13.85 -7.82 -10.36
N LYS A 4 -14.89 -7.01 -10.52
CA LYS A 4 -16.24 -7.47 -10.18
C LYS A 4 -16.63 -8.74 -10.94
N ALA A 5 -16.28 -8.79 -12.23
CA ALA A 5 -16.60 -9.94 -13.08
C ALA A 5 -15.73 -11.16 -12.76
N SER A 6 -14.52 -10.94 -12.26
CA SER A 6 -13.57 -12.00 -11.96
C SER A 6 -12.84 -11.69 -10.64
N PRO A 7 -13.48 -11.97 -9.49
CA PRO A 7 -12.89 -11.69 -8.18
C PRO A 7 -11.59 -12.46 -7.96
N GLY A 8 -10.67 -11.86 -7.23
CA GLY A 8 -9.42 -12.48 -6.83
C GLY A 8 -9.58 -13.35 -5.60
N LYS A 9 -8.62 -14.24 -5.40
CA LYS A 9 -8.60 -15.16 -4.25
C LYS A 9 -8.48 -14.42 -2.92
N PHE A 10 -7.78 -13.29 -2.91
CA PHE A 10 -7.48 -12.53 -1.69
C PHE A 10 -8.30 -11.25 -1.57
N ASP A 11 -9.47 -11.19 -2.19
CA ASP A 11 -10.34 -10.04 -2.08
C ASP A 11 -10.95 -9.97 -0.67
N CYS A 12 -10.76 -8.82 -0.03
CA CYS A 12 -11.07 -8.65 1.39
C CYS A 12 -12.55 -8.38 1.69
N TRP A 13 -13.33 -8.01 0.68
CA TRP A 13 -14.74 -7.61 0.88
C TRP A 13 -15.53 -8.64 1.66
N HIS A 14 -15.42 -9.91 1.28
CA HIS A 14 -16.16 -11.01 1.91
C HIS A 14 -15.59 -11.41 3.27
N ASN A 15 -14.33 -11.09 3.52
CA ASN A 15 -13.64 -11.49 4.73
C ASN A 15 -13.62 -10.41 5.81
N ALA A 16 -14.05 -9.19 5.47
CA ALA A 16 -14.08 -8.09 6.42
C ALA A 16 -15.16 -8.32 7.48
N GLU A 17 -14.83 -7.97 8.72
CA GLU A 17 -15.81 -7.94 9.80
C GLU A 17 -16.84 -6.84 9.55
N PRO A 18 -18.10 -6.99 10.06
CA PRO A 18 -19.14 -6.00 9.78
C PRO A 18 -18.82 -4.56 10.20
N ASP A 19 -18.02 -4.41 11.24
CA ASP A 19 -17.62 -3.11 11.80
C ASP A 19 -16.19 -2.71 11.44
N GLU A 20 -15.49 -3.55 10.67
CA GLU A 20 -14.11 -3.30 10.25
C GLU A 20 -14.07 -2.25 9.14
N PRO A 21 -13.42 -1.08 9.36
CA PRO A 21 -13.26 -0.08 8.31
C PRO A 21 -12.45 -0.65 7.14
N LEU A 22 -12.90 -0.35 5.93
CA LEU A 22 -12.19 -0.79 4.74
C LEU A 22 -12.12 0.35 3.71
N PHE A 23 -11.15 0.25 2.83
CA PHE A 23 -10.93 1.22 1.77
C PHE A 23 -10.68 0.48 0.46
N VAL A 24 -11.42 0.85 -0.58
CA VAL A 24 -11.35 0.20 -1.90
C VAL A 24 -10.70 1.13 -2.90
N LEU A 25 -9.69 0.63 -3.60
CA LEU A 25 -9.00 1.33 -4.67
C LEU A 25 -9.44 0.78 -6.03
N LEU A 26 -9.81 1.67 -6.93
CA LEU A 26 -10.21 1.30 -8.29
C LEU A 26 -9.12 1.71 -9.28
N ALA A 27 -9.00 0.96 -10.38
CA ALA A 27 -8.01 1.23 -11.42
C ALA A 27 -8.15 2.62 -12.06
N ARG A 28 -9.32 3.24 -11.98
CA ARG A 28 -9.56 4.60 -12.46
C ARG A 28 -8.85 5.67 -11.62
N ASP A 29 -8.48 5.34 -10.39
CA ASP A 29 -7.71 6.25 -9.55
C ASP A 29 -6.26 6.21 -10.02
N ARG A 30 -5.73 7.38 -10.40
CA ARG A 30 -4.36 7.50 -10.92
C ARG A 30 -3.28 7.05 -9.96
N HIS A 31 -3.56 7.01 -8.66
CA HIS A 31 -2.62 6.59 -7.64
C HIS A 31 -2.76 5.11 -7.26
N ALA A 32 -3.84 4.46 -7.65
CA ALA A 32 -4.14 3.10 -7.22
C ALA A 32 -3.06 2.07 -7.60
N PRO A 33 -2.57 2.02 -8.83
CA PRO A 33 -1.55 1.02 -9.18
C PRO A 33 -0.29 1.12 -8.32
N THR A 34 0.18 2.34 -8.10
CA THR A 34 1.37 2.60 -7.29
C THR A 34 1.17 2.20 -5.83
N LEU A 35 0.00 2.53 -5.27
CA LEU A 35 -0.32 2.18 -3.89
C LEU A 35 -0.45 0.66 -3.70
N VAL A 36 -1.06 -0.03 -4.65
CA VAL A 36 -1.18 -1.49 -4.61
C VAL A 36 0.20 -2.15 -4.71
N TRP A 37 1.05 -1.65 -5.59
CA TRP A 37 2.43 -2.13 -5.71
C TRP A 37 3.24 -1.90 -4.42
N LEU A 38 3.13 -0.71 -3.85
CA LEU A 38 3.80 -0.38 -2.58
C LEU A 38 3.31 -1.30 -1.45
N TRP A 39 2.01 -1.53 -1.36
CA TRP A 39 1.46 -2.48 -0.40
C TRP A 39 2.08 -3.87 -0.55
N ALA A 40 2.23 -4.34 -1.79
CA ALA A 40 2.86 -5.62 -2.07
C ALA A 40 4.33 -5.67 -1.61
N VAL A 41 5.08 -4.58 -1.83
CA VAL A 41 6.46 -4.47 -1.38
C VAL A 41 6.55 -4.54 0.15
N LEU A 42 5.68 -3.82 0.84
CA LEU A 42 5.64 -3.83 2.31
C LEU A 42 5.32 -5.23 2.85
N ARG A 43 4.39 -5.94 2.24
CA ARG A 43 4.05 -7.31 2.63
C ARG A 43 5.22 -8.27 2.39
N GLU A 44 5.95 -8.10 1.31
CA GLU A 44 7.13 -8.90 1.03
C GLU A 44 8.22 -8.67 2.07
N LEU A 45 8.40 -7.42 2.51
CA LEU A 45 9.34 -7.09 3.59
C LEU A 45 8.96 -7.73 4.92
N ASP A 46 7.69 -7.95 5.16
CA ASP A 46 7.17 -8.62 6.36
C ASP A 46 7.19 -10.16 6.24
N GLU A 47 7.77 -10.69 5.17
CA GLU A 47 7.83 -12.13 4.89
C GLU A 47 6.45 -12.79 4.85
N GLU A 48 5.46 -12.04 4.35
CA GLU A 48 4.09 -12.50 4.23
C GLU A 48 3.89 -13.47 3.05
N ASP A 49 2.69 -14.05 2.96
CA ASP A 49 2.28 -15.00 1.93
C ASP A 49 2.68 -14.54 0.52
N THR A 50 3.58 -15.30 -0.10
CA THR A 50 4.11 -14.98 -1.44
C THR A 50 3.03 -15.02 -2.51
N ALA A 51 2.03 -15.89 -2.39
CA ALA A 51 0.91 -15.96 -3.33
C ALA A 51 0.06 -14.69 -3.28
N LYS A 52 -0.19 -14.16 -2.08
CA LYS A 52 -0.91 -12.90 -1.87
C LYS A 52 -0.15 -11.71 -2.43
N VAL A 53 1.16 -11.65 -2.20
CA VAL A 53 2.04 -10.61 -2.75
C VAL A 53 2.05 -10.65 -4.27
N LYS A 54 2.15 -11.85 -4.84
CA LYS A 54 2.12 -12.05 -6.29
C LYS A 54 0.80 -11.56 -6.88
N GLU A 55 -0.33 -11.93 -6.28
CA GLU A 55 -1.65 -11.48 -6.73
C GLU A 55 -1.77 -9.95 -6.68
N ALA A 56 -1.23 -9.31 -5.64
CA ALA A 56 -1.24 -7.86 -5.52
C ALA A 56 -0.42 -7.18 -6.63
N ARG A 57 0.76 -7.71 -6.95
CA ARG A 57 1.58 -7.20 -8.05
C ARG A 57 0.88 -7.35 -9.40
N GLU A 58 0.28 -8.50 -9.64
CA GLU A 58 -0.51 -8.75 -10.85
C GLU A 58 -1.68 -7.77 -10.95
N CYS A 59 -2.33 -7.50 -9.82
CA CYS A 59 -3.41 -6.52 -9.75
C CYS A 59 -2.93 -5.11 -10.12
N ALA A 60 -1.79 -4.69 -9.59
CA ALA A 60 -1.22 -3.38 -9.92
C ALA A 60 -0.95 -3.26 -11.42
N VAL A 61 -0.37 -4.28 -12.03
CA VAL A 61 -0.11 -4.32 -13.48
C VAL A 61 -1.43 -4.29 -14.27
N ALA A 62 -2.41 -5.05 -13.85
CA ALA A 62 -3.73 -5.06 -14.48
C ALA A 62 -4.42 -3.69 -14.39
N MET A 63 -4.25 -2.98 -13.27
CA MET A 63 -4.75 -1.62 -13.11
C MET A 63 -4.10 -0.65 -14.11
N ILE A 64 -2.79 -0.77 -14.32
CA ILE A 64 -2.06 0.03 -15.31
C ILE A 64 -2.59 -0.26 -16.71
N ASP A 65 -2.71 -1.52 -17.07
CA ASP A 65 -3.22 -1.93 -18.38
C ASP A 65 -4.63 -1.38 -18.63
N TRP A 66 -5.49 -1.48 -17.64
CA TRP A 66 -6.85 -0.95 -17.72
C TRP A 66 -6.84 0.56 -17.91
N ALA A 67 -6.03 1.27 -17.14
CA ALA A 67 -5.92 2.73 -17.22
C ALA A 67 -5.43 3.17 -18.60
N VAL A 68 -4.40 2.52 -19.14
CA VAL A 68 -3.87 2.81 -20.47
C VAL A 68 -4.93 2.60 -21.55
N LYS A 69 -5.66 1.49 -21.50
CA LYS A 69 -6.74 1.18 -22.43
C LYS A 69 -7.87 2.21 -22.41
N HIS A 70 -8.10 2.84 -21.27
CA HIS A 70 -9.15 3.85 -21.09
C HIS A 70 -8.64 5.28 -21.18
N GLY A 71 -7.39 5.47 -21.62
CA GLY A 71 -6.78 6.80 -21.79
C GLY A 71 -6.62 7.56 -20.48
N ARG A 72 -6.47 6.85 -19.35
CA ARG A 72 -6.33 7.45 -18.03
C ARG A 72 -4.88 7.54 -17.61
N LYS A 73 -4.55 8.59 -16.85
CA LYS A 73 -3.22 8.77 -16.28
C LYS A 73 -2.95 7.77 -15.14
N VAL A 74 -1.71 7.33 -15.08
CA VAL A 74 -1.16 6.63 -13.93
C VAL A 74 -0.03 7.49 -13.37
N VAL A 75 -0.05 7.73 -12.08
CA VAL A 75 0.97 8.53 -11.40
C VAL A 75 1.78 7.62 -10.48
N GLY A 76 3.09 7.56 -10.72
CA GLY A 76 4.01 6.88 -9.85
C GLY A 76 4.54 7.80 -8.76
N LEU A 77 4.99 7.23 -7.66
CA LEU A 77 5.81 7.96 -6.70
C LEU A 77 7.18 8.20 -7.32
N GLY A 78 7.72 9.39 -7.17
CA GLY A 78 9.09 9.66 -7.56
C GLY A 78 10.03 8.69 -6.82
N HIS A 79 11.12 8.29 -7.48
CA HIS A 79 12.05 7.32 -6.91
C HIS A 79 12.58 7.76 -5.53
N SER A 80 12.91 9.02 -5.38
CA SER A 80 13.41 9.58 -4.13
C SER A 80 12.34 9.57 -3.02
N VAL A 81 11.08 9.85 -3.36
CA VAL A 81 9.96 9.82 -2.41
C VAL A 81 9.73 8.39 -1.94
N LEU A 82 9.71 7.44 -2.86
CA LEU A 82 9.53 6.03 -2.53
C LEU A 82 10.64 5.52 -1.62
N ALA A 83 11.89 5.85 -1.94
CA ALA A 83 13.05 5.48 -1.13
C ALA A 83 12.94 6.08 0.28
N GLY A 84 12.51 7.34 0.40
CA GLY A 84 12.30 8.00 1.68
C GLY A 84 11.21 7.33 2.52
N VAL A 85 10.09 6.98 1.92
CA VAL A 85 9.00 6.27 2.62
C VAL A 85 9.46 4.91 3.13
N LEU A 86 10.17 4.15 2.30
CA LEU A 86 10.68 2.83 2.69
C LEU A 86 11.70 2.95 3.84
N GLU A 87 12.56 3.95 3.81
CA GLU A 87 13.52 4.19 4.87
C GLU A 87 12.86 4.55 6.19
N LEU A 88 11.83 5.40 6.16
CA LEU A 88 11.04 5.76 7.34
C LEU A 88 10.37 4.52 7.96
N ILE A 89 9.79 3.66 7.13
CA ILE A 89 9.14 2.43 7.60
C ILE A 89 10.15 1.50 8.24
N ARG A 90 11.32 1.31 7.62
CA ARG A 90 12.40 0.48 8.18
C ARG A 90 12.87 1.03 9.52
N GLY A 91 13.07 2.34 9.61
CA GLY A 91 13.46 3.02 10.84
C GLY A 91 12.44 2.83 11.96
N ALA A 92 11.15 2.98 11.65
CA ALA A 92 10.07 2.78 12.61
C ALA A 92 10.04 1.32 13.12
N ASN A 93 10.16 0.36 12.22
CA ASN A 93 10.19 -1.06 12.58
C ASN A 93 11.40 -1.42 13.43
N GLN A 94 12.57 -0.85 13.13
CA GLN A 94 13.77 -1.06 13.91
C GLN A 94 13.63 -0.48 15.32
N ALA A 95 13.08 0.73 15.44
CA ALA A 95 12.85 1.36 16.72
C ALA A 95 11.88 0.55 17.59
N VAL A 96 10.83 -0.01 17.03
CA VAL A 96 9.89 -0.89 17.72
C VAL A 96 10.60 -2.14 18.23
N LYS A 97 11.44 -2.76 17.42
CA LYS A 97 12.24 -3.93 17.80
C LYS A 97 13.19 -3.62 18.97
N GLU A 98 13.92 -2.51 18.88
CA GLU A 98 14.88 -2.10 19.90
C GLU A 98 14.23 -1.73 21.22
N ALA A 99 13.05 -1.14 21.17
CA ALA A 99 12.28 -0.79 22.36
C ALA A 99 11.64 -2.00 23.05
N GLY A 100 11.66 -3.18 22.40
CA GLY A 100 10.98 -4.37 22.91
C GLY A 100 9.46 -4.24 22.90
N ASN A 101 8.94 -3.28 22.20
CA ASN A 101 7.51 -3.08 22.04
C ASN A 101 6.98 -3.94 20.91
N GLU A 102 5.97 -4.73 21.23
CA GLU A 102 5.31 -5.59 20.25
C GLU A 102 4.37 -4.81 19.32
N MET A 103 4.01 -3.60 19.72
CA MET A 103 3.03 -2.82 18.97
C MET A 103 3.45 -1.37 18.83
N THR A 104 3.31 -0.86 17.62
CA THR A 104 3.37 0.55 17.34
C THR A 104 2.17 1.22 18.02
N THR A 105 2.41 2.15 18.93
CA THR A 105 1.33 2.89 19.57
C THR A 105 0.63 3.80 18.57
N VAL A 106 -0.63 4.16 18.85
CA VAL A 106 -1.37 5.13 18.03
C VAL A 106 -0.58 6.43 17.89
N GLU A 107 0.12 6.84 18.95
CA GLU A 107 0.95 8.04 18.95
C GLU A 107 2.11 7.93 17.97
N GLN A 108 2.81 6.81 17.94
CA GLN A 108 3.90 6.55 17.00
C GLN A 108 3.40 6.56 15.55
N VAL A 109 2.23 6.01 15.29
CA VAL A 109 1.61 6.06 13.96
C VAL A 109 1.27 7.49 13.57
N ARG A 110 0.73 8.28 14.50
CA ARG A 110 0.44 9.70 14.26
C ARG A 110 1.70 10.49 13.96
N GLU A 111 2.77 10.26 14.70
CA GLU A 111 4.07 10.90 14.45
C GLU A 111 4.61 10.55 13.07
N PHE A 112 4.51 9.28 12.69
CA PHE A 112 4.92 8.82 11.36
C PHE A 112 4.13 9.52 10.26
N LEU A 113 2.80 9.58 10.38
CA LEU A 113 1.95 10.24 9.39
C LEU A 113 2.21 11.74 9.33
N ALA A 114 2.41 12.39 10.47
CA ALA A 114 2.75 13.81 10.53
C ALA A 114 4.08 14.08 9.84
N HIS A 115 5.07 13.21 10.01
CA HIS A 115 6.37 13.31 9.35
C HIS A 115 6.22 13.17 7.82
N CYS A 116 5.41 12.25 7.35
CA CYS A 116 5.11 12.10 5.92
C CYS A 116 4.43 13.35 5.34
N GLU A 117 3.51 13.96 6.06
CA GLU A 117 2.86 15.20 5.65
C GLU A 117 3.84 16.37 5.58
N PHE A 118 4.73 16.47 6.54
CA PHE A 118 5.78 17.50 6.55
C PHE A 118 6.69 17.38 5.33
N GLU A 119 7.05 16.16 4.95
CA GLU A 119 7.91 15.90 3.80
C GLU A 119 7.24 16.22 2.45
N LYS A 120 5.93 16.35 2.42
CA LYS A 120 5.20 16.80 1.23
C LYS A 120 5.65 18.17 0.75
N GLY A 121 6.17 18.98 1.65
CA GLY A 121 6.58 20.34 1.35
C GLY A 121 5.42 21.26 0.97
N PRO A 122 5.67 22.55 0.82
CA PRO A 122 4.67 23.47 0.29
C PRO A 122 4.42 23.14 -1.18
N VAL A 123 3.19 22.89 -1.49
CA VAL A 123 2.74 22.67 -2.87
C VAL A 123 2.69 24.00 -3.58
#